data_94bf9706212d55fb77322ac52f2e6e27
#
_entry.id   94bf9706212d55fb77322ac52f2e6e27
#
_cell.length_a   1.000
_cell.length_b   1.000
_cell.length_c   1.000
_cell.angle_alpha   90.00
_cell.angle_beta   90.00
_cell.angle_gamma   90.00
#
_symmetry.space_group_name_H-M   'P 1'
#
loop_
_entity.id
_entity.type
_entity.pdbx_description
1 polymer ?
#
loop_
_entity_poly.entity_id
_entity_poly.type
_entity_poly.pdbx_seq_one_letter_code
_entity_poly.pdbx_strand_id
1 'polypeptide(L)'
;MLKKINLLLLLVLTCVALLVLPVVAQASEGPIVIYFFPGGAAGGTFATVVYNGAKAAEEILGDRVEVRYLWSGWSPQKMVDQLQQAIAANPDGIAIMGHPGDEAYKPFVEEAEKQGIIVSSQNTTLPELEKAYAANGFGYVGQELYESGYTLGEATIRGAGLKAGDRVLVWGLLSQPTRGLRTKGAIDAFEEIGVKVDYVEISAEVDKDASMGISVIVSYLQANPDCKAVVTDHGNLTSTQRTYFEAAGLGPDDIYGAGFDLSPATVKSIKSGYTDLVLDQQPFLQGFLPIMQIYLTKMYGFSGLHIDTGGGLISKDNIDLIAPLAEKGIR
;
A
#
# COMPACT_ATOMS: atom_id res chain seq x y z
N MET A 1 58.28 15.16 -46.73
CA MET A 1 57.90 14.62 -45.41
C MET A 1 56.70 15.32 -44.79
N LEU A 2 56.58 16.64 -44.85
CA LEU A 2 55.44 17.38 -44.24
C LEU A 2 54.05 17.04 -44.79
N LYS A 3 53.89 16.74 -46.09
CA LYS A 3 52.57 16.40 -46.68
C LYS A 3 51.99 15.07 -46.22
N LYS A 4 52.79 14.10 -45.76
CA LYS A 4 52.32 12.79 -45.23
C LYS A 4 51.89 12.91 -43.76
N ILE A 5 52.44 13.86 -43.00
CA ILE A 5 52.11 14.09 -41.59
C ILE A 5 50.73 14.76 -41.50
N ASN A 6 50.42 15.71 -42.39
CA ASN A 6 49.09 16.37 -42.40
C ASN A 6 47.97 15.42 -42.79
N LEU A 7 48.21 14.42 -43.63
CA LEU A 7 47.20 13.45 -44.05
C LEU A 7 46.90 12.46 -42.91
N LEU A 8 47.90 12.08 -42.10
CA LEU A 8 47.72 11.20 -40.93
C LEU A 8 47.00 11.90 -39.78
N LEU A 9 47.29 13.19 -39.56
CA LEU A 9 46.56 14.02 -38.58
C LEU A 9 45.12 14.23 -38.93
N LEU A 10 44.81 14.41 -40.23
CA LEU A 10 43.43 14.56 -40.69
C LEU A 10 42.63 13.27 -40.59
N LEU A 11 43.23 12.10 -40.80
CA LEU A 11 42.60 10.79 -40.62
C LEU A 11 42.36 10.46 -39.13
N VAL A 12 43.23 10.84 -38.25
CA VAL A 12 43.02 10.65 -36.77
C VAL A 12 41.93 11.57 -36.26
N LEU A 13 41.86 12.82 -36.73
CA LEU A 13 40.75 13.74 -36.31
C LEU A 13 39.40 13.28 -36.88
N THR A 14 39.32 12.70 -38.09
CA THR A 14 38.06 12.17 -38.61
C THR A 14 37.65 10.87 -37.93
N CYS A 15 38.56 10.01 -37.47
CA CYS A 15 38.19 8.82 -36.70
C CYS A 15 37.73 9.13 -35.27
N VAL A 16 38.25 10.21 -34.63
CA VAL A 16 37.80 10.62 -33.28
C VAL A 16 36.44 11.31 -33.33
N ALA A 17 36.11 12.02 -34.44
CA ALA A 17 34.81 12.66 -34.62
C ALA A 17 33.66 11.67 -34.88
N LEU A 18 33.94 10.43 -35.28
CA LEU A 18 32.95 9.39 -35.55
C LEU A 18 32.59 8.54 -34.30
N LEU A 19 33.27 8.76 -33.15
CA LEU A 19 33.06 7.99 -31.91
C LEU A 19 32.23 8.71 -30.86
N VAL A 20 31.77 9.91 -31.12
CA VAL A 20 30.80 10.61 -30.26
C VAL A 20 29.48 10.75 -31.03
N LEU A 21 28.85 9.61 -31.34
CA LEU A 21 27.41 9.61 -31.57
C LEU A 21 26.78 9.82 -30.19
N PRO A 22 25.95 10.88 -30.01
CA PRO A 22 25.12 10.93 -28.83
C PRO A 22 24.26 9.64 -28.89
N VAL A 23 24.30 8.84 -27.83
CA VAL A 23 23.27 7.85 -27.57
C VAL A 23 22.02 8.66 -27.33
N VAL A 24 21.35 9.03 -28.41
CA VAL A 24 19.95 9.45 -28.34
C VAL A 24 19.24 8.18 -27.90
N ALA A 25 18.83 8.14 -26.65
CA ALA A 25 17.92 7.10 -26.17
C ALA A 25 16.78 7.08 -27.19
N GLN A 26 16.71 6.01 -27.97
CA GLN A 26 15.65 5.81 -28.94
C GLN A 26 14.37 5.68 -28.12
N ALA A 27 13.53 6.72 -28.13
CA ALA A 27 12.20 6.63 -27.58
C ALA A 27 11.55 5.39 -28.21
N SER A 28 11.07 4.46 -27.43
CA SER A 28 10.34 3.30 -27.92
C SER A 28 9.19 3.79 -28.79
N GLU A 29 9.01 3.22 -29.99
CA GLU A 29 7.93 3.63 -30.92
C GLU A 29 6.53 3.24 -30.41
N GLY A 30 6.38 2.79 -29.16
CA GLY A 30 5.11 2.35 -28.55
C GLY A 30 4.92 2.89 -27.13
N PRO A 31 3.76 2.63 -26.53
CA PRO A 31 3.48 3.00 -25.15
C PRO A 31 4.42 2.26 -24.19
N ILE A 32 4.72 2.90 -23.05
CA ILE A 32 5.40 2.26 -21.91
C ILE A 32 4.44 1.24 -21.32
N VAL A 33 4.83 -0.05 -21.32
CA VAL A 33 4.00 -1.15 -20.81
C VAL A 33 4.29 -1.35 -19.34
N ILE A 34 3.25 -1.23 -18.50
CA ILE A 34 3.35 -1.37 -17.04
C ILE A 34 2.42 -2.49 -16.57
N TYR A 35 2.95 -3.48 -15.82
CA TYR A 35 2.13 -4.42 -15.07
C TYR A 35 1.86 -3.85 -13.68
N PHE A 36 0.60 -3.83 -13.27
CA PHE A 36 0.17 -3.27 -11.99
C PHE A 36 -0.62 -4.29 -11.17
N PHE A 37 -0.27 -4.44 -9.88
CA PHE A 37 -0.89 -5.38 -8.97
C PHE A 37 -1.76 -4.65 -7.94
N PRO A 38 -3.10 -4.57 -8.11
CA PRO A 38 -3.98 -3.96 -7.11
C PRO A 38 -4.05 -4.72 -5.78
N GLY A 39 -3.52 -5.93 -5.72
CA GLY A 39 -3.38 -6.77 -4.52
C GLY A 39 -4.57 -7.71 -4.29
N GLY A 40 -5.76 -7.19 -4.07
CA GLY A 40 -6.97 -7.96 -3.77
C GLY A 40 -7.63 -8.63 -4.97
N ALA A 41 -8.89 -9.01 -4.80
CA ALA A 41 -9.77 -9.39 -5.89
C ALA A 41 -10.41 -8.14 -6.53
N ALA A 42 -10.80 -8.26 -7.80
CA ALA A 42 -11.57 -7.23 -8.47
C ALA A 42 -12.90 -7.00 -7.71
N GLY A 43 -13.22 -5.73 -7.41
CA GLY A 43 -14.39 -5.35 -6.62
C GLY A 43 -14.17 -5.36 -5.09
N GLY A 44 -13.01 -5.83 -4.60
CA GLY A 44 -12.65 -5.68 -3.18
C GLY A 44 -12.47 -4.21 -2.79
N THR A 45 -12.91 -3.84 -1.60
CA THR A 45 -13.00 -2.43 -1.16
C THR A 45 -11.69 -1.66 -1.35
N PHE A 46 -10.60 -2.10 -0.71
CA PHE A 46 -9.30 -1.46 -0.80
C PHE A 46 -8.72 -1.55 -2.22
N ALA A 47 -8.69 -2.74 -2.80
CA ALA A 47 -8.07 -2.97 -4.11
C ALA A 47 -8.77 -2.20 -5.24
N THR A 48 -10.06 -1.90 -5.11
CA THR A 48 -10.79 -1.04 -6.05
C THR A 48 -10.30 0.40 -5.99
N VAL A 49 -10.04 0.95 -4.81
CA VAL A 49 -9.53 2.32 -4.66
C VAL A 49 -8.11 2.43 -5.23
N VAL A 50 -7.25 1.45 -4.95
CA VAL A 50 -5.91 1.36 -5.56
C VAL A 50 -6.01 1.29 -7.09
N TYR A 51 -6.87 0.43 -7.62
CA TYR A 51 -7.12 0.31 -9.06
C TYR A 51 -7.60 1.63 -9.67
N ASN A 52 -8.52 2.33 -9.01
CA ASN A 52 -9.02 3.62 -9.49
C ASN A 52 -7.90 4.67 -9.57
N GLY A 53 -6.96 4.66 -8.62
CA GLY A 53 -5.77 5.50 -8.66
C GLY A 53 -4.88 5.19 -9.85
N ALA A 54 -4.59 3.91 -10.09
CA ALA A 54 -3.81 3.49 -11.25
C ALA A 54 -4.49 3.84 -12.59
N LYS A 55 -5.82 3.67 -12.67
CA LYS A 55 -6.61 4.09 -13.84
C LYS A 55 -6.55 5.60 -14.07
N ALA A 56 -6.62 6.40 -13.02
CA ALA A 56 -6.51 7.85 -13.15
C ALA A 56 -5.13 8.28 -13.67
N ALA A 57 -4.05 7.61 -13.25
CA ALA A 57 -2.71 7.86 -13.79
C ALA A 57 -2.62 7.45 -15.27
N GLU A 58 -3.16 6.28 -15.64
CA GLU A 58 -3.23 5.81 -17.01
C GLU A 58 -4.01 6.80 -17.91
N GLU A 59 -5.15 7.31 -17.46
CA GLU A 59 -5.95 8.31 -18.18
C GLU A 59 -5.19 9.63 -18.39
N ILE A 60 -4.48 10.12 -17.39
CA ILE A 60 -3.66 11.34 -17.50
C ILE A 60 -2.49 11.15 -18.48
N LEU A 61 -1.88 9.98 -18.47
CA LEU A 61 -0.76 9.65 -19.36
C LEU A 61 -1.24 9.34 -20.79
N GLY A 62 -2.48 8.86 -20.97
CA GLY A 62 -3.08 8.57 -22.28
C GLY A 62 -2.26 7.54 -23.07
N ASP A 63 -2.09 7.75 -24.35
CA ASP A 63 -1.39 6.84 -25.28
C ASP A 63 0.10 6.63 -24.98
N ARG A 64 0.65 7.30 -23.95
CA ARG A 64 2.05 7.13 -23.54
C ARG A 64 2.29 5.89 -22.69
N VAL A 65 1.24 5.29 -22.12
CA VAL A 65 1.33 4.09 -21.29
C VAL A 65 0.25 3.09 -21.64
N GLU A 66 0.54 1.80 -21.42
CA GLU A 66 -0.42 0.69 -21.42
C GLU A 66 -0.30 -0.02 -20.08
N VAL A 67 -1.36 -0.03 -19.26
CA VAL A 67 -1.33 -0.65 -17.94
C VAL A 67 -2.09 -1.98 -17.95
N ARG A 68 -1.43 -3.07 -17.53
CA ARG A 68 -1.97 -4.43 -17.42
C ARG A 68 -2.15 -4.81 -15.96
N TYR A 69 -3.38 -5.08 -15.56
CA TYR A 69 -3.76 -5.32 -14.16
C TYR A 69 -3.78 -6.80 -13.81
N LEU A 70 -3.10 -7.17 -12.71
CA LEU A 70 -3.04 -8.55 -12.20
C LEU A 70 -3.60 -8.63 -10.78
N TRP A 71 -4.72 -9.33 -10.62
CA TRP A 71 -5.43 -9.47 -9.35
C TRP A 71 -5.00 -10.73 -8.62
N SER A 72 -4.46 -10.62 -7.40
CA SER A 72 -3.90 -11.73 -6.63
C SER A 72 -4.86 -12.30 -5.57
N GLY A 73 -5.93 -11.57 -5.20
CA GLY A 73 -6.84 -11.97 -4.14
C GLY A 73 -6.15 -12.08 -2.78
N TRP A 74 -5.20 -11.20 -2.50
CA TRP A 74 -4.37 -11.14 -1.29
C TRP A 74 -3.45 -12.35 -1.07
N SER A 75 -3.32 -13.26 -2.04
CA SER A 75 -2.44 -14.43 -1.94
C SER A 75 -0.97 -14.05 -2.20
N PRO A 76 -0.05 -14.13 -1.22
CA PRO A 76 1.36 -13.84 -1.43
C PRO A 76 2.00 -14.75 -2.48
N GLN A 77 1.65 -16.05 -2.49
CA GLN A 77 2.16 -16.98 -3.50
C GLN A 77 1.75 -16.56 -4.91
N LYS A 78 0.47 -16.20 -5.09
CA LYS A 78 -0.01 -15.74 -6.40
C LYS A 78 0.65 -14.43 -6.84
N MET A 79 1.00 -13.53 -5.91
CA MET A 79 1.73 -12.30 -6.22
C MET A 79 3.14 -12.62 -6.76
N VAL A 80 3.84 -13.58 -6.16
CA VAL A 80 5.15 -14.04 -6.64
C VAL A 80 5.04 -14.68 -8.02
N ASP A 81 4.08 -15.59 -8.22
CA ASP A 81 3.85 -16.26 -9.51
C ASP A 81 3.53 -15.23 -10.62
N GLN A 82 2.73 -14.21 -10.30
CA GLN A 82 2.37 -13.13 -11.22
C GLN A 82 3.56 -12.22 -11.54
N LEU A 83 4.44 -11.94 -10.58
CA LEU A 83 5.68 -11.19 -10.84
C LEU A 83 6.57 -11.95 -11.83
N GLN A 84 6.76 -13.26 -11.63
CA GLN A 84 7.53 -14.09 -12.56
C GLN A 84 6.93 -14.05 -13.98
N GLN A 85 5.60 -14.15 -14.10
CA GLN A 85 4.90 -14.07 -15.38
C GLN A 85 5.05 -12.68 -16.03
N ALA A 86 4.96 -11.60 -15.23
CA ALA A 86 5.11 -10.25 -15.73
C ALA A 86 6.53 -10.00 -16.27
N ILE A 87 7.57 -10.46 -15.56
CA ILE A 87 8.97 -10.36 -16.00
C ILE A 87 9.18 -11.09 -17.33
N ALA A 88 8.62 -12.31 -17.47
CA ALA A 88 8.71 -13.08 -18.70
C ALA A 88 8.07 -12.38 -19.91
N ALA A 89 7.13 -11.46 -19.70
CA ALA A 89 6.53 -10.64 -20.73
C ALA A 89 7.38 -9.41 -21.12
N ASN A 90 8.50 -9.18 -20.43
CA ASN A 90 9.48 -8.11 -20.67
C ASN A 90 8.85 -6.71 -20.81
N PRO A 91 8.08 -6.22 -19.81
CA PRO A 91 7.51 -4.88 -19.81
C PRO A 91 8.56 -3.81 -19.51
N ASP A 92 8.18 -2.54 -19.62
CA ASP A 92 9.02 -1.42 -19.18
C ASP A 92 9.03 -1.25 -17.67
N GLY A 93 7.94 -1.62 -16.99
CA GLY A 93 7.85 -1.52 -15.54
C GLY A 93 6.83 -2.44 -14.89
N ILE A 94 7.00 -2.68 -13.59
CA ILE A 94 6.10 -3.50 -12.79
C ILE A 94 5.89 -2.82 -11.43
N ALA A 95 4.63 -2.53 -11.08
CA ALA A 95 4.25 -2.05 -9.75
C ALA A 95 3.67 -3.21 -8.94
N ILE A 96 4.38 -3.65 -7.90
CA ILE A 96 4.05 -4.83 -7.10
C ILE A 96 3.47 -4.47 -5.74
N MET A 97 2.57 -5.31 -5.23
CA MET A 97 2.14 -5.27 -3.84
C MET A 97 3.20 -5.97 -2.96
N GLY A 98 3.76 -5.26 -1.96
CA GLY A 98 4.93 -5.74 -1.20
C GLY A 98 4.68 -6.89 -0.21
N HIS A 99 3.47 -7.43 -0.11
CA HIS A 99 3.05 -8.42 0.90
C HIS A 99 3.94 -9.67 1.04
N PRO A 100 4.47 -10.27 -0.04
CA PRO A 100 5.37 -11.42 0.07
C PRO A 100 6.68 -11.15 0.83
N GLY A 101 7.11 -9.87 0.91
CA GLY A 101 8.35 -9.48 1.57
C GLY A 101 9.59 -9.59 0.67
N ASP A 102 10.71 -9.01 1.15
CA ASP A 102 11.98 -8.93 0.41
C ASP A 102 12.49 -10.29 -0.04
N GLU A 103 12.57 -11.27 0.87
CA GLU A 103 13.15 -12.58 0.57
C GLU A 103 12.42 -13.30 -0.56
N ALA A 104 11.08 -13.26 -0.57
CA ALA A 104 10.28 -13.93 -1.57
C ALA A 104 10.39 -13.26 -2.95
N TYR A 105 10.54 -11.94 -2.97
CA TYR A 105 10.63 -11.17 -4.21
C TYR A 105 12.06 -11.02 -4.76
N LYS A 106 13.07 -11.10 -3.90
CA LYS A 106 14.45 -10.82 -4.25
C LYS A 106 14.95 -11.49 -5.54
N PRO A 107 14.82 -12.83 -5.74
CA PRO A 107 15.34 -13.46 -6.96
C PRO A 107 14.66 -12.95 -8.24
N PHE A 108 13.39 -12.56 -8.16
CA PHE A 108 12.63 -12.06 -9.30
C PHE A 108 12.93 -10.58 -9.57
N VAL A 109 13.06 -9.75 -8.53
CA VAL A 109 13.45 -8.35 -8.70
C VAL A 109 14.87 -8.26 -9.27
N GLU A 110 15.81 -9.09 -8.80
CA GLU A 110 17.16 -9.19 -9.37
C GLU A 110 17.14 -9.55 -10.86
N GLU A 111 16.22 -10.41 -11.27
CA GLU A 111 16.06 -10.75 -12.68
C GLU A 111 15.43 -9.61 -13.49
N ALA A 112 14.42 -8.92 -12.95
CA ALA A 112 13.84 -7.73 -13.56
C ALA A 112 14.87 -6.63 -13.78
N GLU A 113 15.71 -6.36 -12.77
CA GLU A 113 16.78 -5.37 -12.83
C GLU A 113 17.81 -5.70 -13.94
N LYS A 114 18.22 -6.98 -14.10
CA LYS A 114 19.12 -7.40 -15.18
C LYS A 114 18.51 -7.17 -16.57
N GLN A 115 17.20 -7.24 -16.69
CA GLN A 115 16.48 -6.98 -17.93
C GLN A 115 16.17 -5.48 -18.14
N GLY A 116 16.50 -4.61 -17.18
CA GLY A 116 16.22 -3.18 -17.24
C GLY A 116 14.73 -2.84 -17.03
N ILE A 117 13.99 -3.73 -16.38
CA ILE A 117 12.58 -3.54 -16.01
C ILE A 117 12.54 -2.74 -14.70
N ILE A 118 11.85 -1.60 -14.70
CA ILE A 118 11.68 -0.75 -13.53
C ILE A 118 10.66 -1.39 -12.59
N VAL A 119 11.04 -1.64 -11.32
CA VAL A 119 10.13 -2.18 -10.31
C VAL A 119 9.81 -1.11 -9.27
N SER A 120 8.55 -1.02 -8.86
CA SER A 120 8.11 -0.19 -7.74
C SER A 120 7.22 -1.02 -6.82
N SER A 121 7.34 -0.84 -5.51
CA SER A 121 6.47 -1.48 -4.53
C SER A 121 5.41 -0.54 -4.01
N GLN A 122 4.31 -1.10 -3.52
CA GLN A 122 3.22 -0.35 -2.92
C GLN A 122 2.61 -1.08 -1.74
N ASN A 123 1.95 -0.33 -0.85
CA ASN A 123 1.23 -0.77 0.35
C ASN A 123 2.11 -1.38 1.44
N THR A 124 3.07 -2.20 1.12
CA THR A 124 4.02 -2.82 2.05
C THR A 124 5.43 -2.58 1.56
N THR A 125 6.29 -2.07 2.42
CA THR A 125 7.69 -1.77 2.14
C THR A 125 8.49 -3.03 1.81
N LEU A 126 9.48 -2.86 0.96
CA LEU A 126 10.52 -3.85 0.63
C LEU A 126 11.89 -3.18 0.84
N PRO A 127 12.29 -2.95 2.11
CA PRO A 127 13.38 -2.03 2.42
C PRO A 127 14.74 -2.48 1.91
N GLU A 128 15.00 -3.79 1.81
CA GLU A 128 16.27 -4.29 1.26
C GLU A 128 16.33 -4.09 -0.25
N LEU A 129 15.25 -4.37 -0.96
CA LEU A 129 15.14 -4.18 -2.41
C LEU A 129 15.15 -2.70 -2.78
N GLU A 130 14.43 -1.87 -2.05
CA GLU A 130 14.43 -0.43 -2.24
C GLU A 130 15.85 0.13 -2.05
N LYS A 131 16.53 -0.22 -0.96
CA LYS A 131 17.92 0.19 -0.70
C LYS A 131 18.89 -0.25 -1.80
N ALA A 132 18.71 -1.45 -2.35
CA ALA A 132 19.57 -1.99 -3.39
C ALA A 132 19.36 -1.31 -4.74
N TYR A 133 18.13 -0.98 -5.09
CA TYR A 133 17.74 -0.61 -6.46
C TYR A 133 17.09 0.77 -6.60
N ALA A 134 17.04 1.59 -5.54
CA ALA A 134 16.47 2.95 -5.61
C ALA A 134 17.10 3.79 -6.75
N ALA A 135 18.41 3.66 -6.98
CA ALA A 135 19.10 4.36 -8.06
C ALA A 135 18.59 3.97 -9.47
N ASN A 136 18.04 2.75 -9.62
CA ASN A 136 17.48 2.22 -10.86
C ASN A 136 15.98 2.49 -11.00
N GLY A 137 15.37 3.20 -10.03
CA GLY A 137 13.95 3.55 -10.05
C GLY A 137 13.08 2.70 -9.14
N PHE A 138 13.64 1.77 -8.35
CA PHE A 138 12.86 1.03 -7.37
C PHE A 138 12.36 1.99 -6.29
N GLY A 139 11.04 2.21 -6.23
CA GLY A 139 10.40 3.10 -5.28
C GLY A 139 9.34 2.39 -4.44
N TYR A 140 8.85 3.13 -3.45
CA TYR A 140 7.76 2.71 -2.58
C TYR A 140 6.67 3.77 -2.50
N VAL A 141 5.42 3.34 -2.52
CA VAL A 141 4.26 4.19 -2.23
C VAL A 141 3.31 3.46 -1.29
N GLY A 142 3.23 3.89 -0.05
CA GLY A 142 2.38 3.27 0.95
C GLY A 142 2.56 3.93 2.31
N GLN A 143 1.99 3.35 3.34
CA GLN A 143 2.18 3.83 4.71
C GLN A 143 3.38 3.16 5.37
N GLU A 144 4.01 3.87 6.31
CA GLU A 144 4.92 3.26 7.28
C GLU A 144 4.10 2.43 8.27
N LEU A 145 4.19 1.10 8.12
CA LEU A 145 3.22 0.20 8.75
C LEU A 145 3.25 0.26 10.29
N TYR A 146 4.43 0.18 10.89
CA TYR A 146 4.56 0.21 12.35
C TYR A 146 4.13 1.59 12.89
N GLU A 147 4.65 2.66 12.32
CA GLU A 147 4.39 4.05 12.72
C GLU A 147 2.90 4.39 12.58
N SER A 148 2.26 3.91 11.51
CA SER A 148 0.81 4.10 11.31
C SER A 148 -0.01 3.37 12.36
N GLY A 149 0.38 2.14 12.71
CA GLY A 149 -0.25 1.39 13.80
C GLY A 149 -0.08 2.09 15.14
N TYR A 150 1.13 2.53 15.44
CA TYR A 150 1.45 3.24 16.68
C TYR A 150 0.68 4.56 16.78
N THR A 151 0.64 5.34 15.69
CA THR A 151 -0.14 6.60 15.59
C THR A 151 -1.63 6.36 15.83
N LEU A 152 -2.21 5.30 15.26
CA LEU A 152 -3.61 4.94 15.49
C LEU A 152 -3.84 4.56 16.96
N GLY A 153 -2.92 3.78 17.57
CA GLY A 153 -2.95 3.41 18.99
C GLY A 153 -2.94 4.65 19.90
N GLU A 154 -1.97 5.55 19.72
CA GLU A 154 -1.89 6.81 20.46
C GLU A 154 -3.15 7.68 20.32
N ALA A 155 -3.66 7.81 19.08
CA ALA A 155 -4.87 8.59 18.82
C ALA A 155 -6.11 7.95 19.48
N THR A 156 -6.18 6.62 19.51
CA THR A 156 -7.22 5.86 20.24
C THR A 156 -7.12 6.07 21.74
N ILE A 157 -5.91 6.04 22.32
CA ILE A 157 -5.66 6.35 23.74
C ILE A 157 -6.23 7.72 24.09
N ARG A 158 -5.89 8.73 23.28
CA ARG A 158 -6.37 10.10 23.51
C ARG A 158 -7.88 10.24 23.36
N GLY A 159 -8.44 9.65 22.27
CA GLY A 159 -9.85 9.76 21.95
C GLY A 159 -10.77 9.04 22.93
N ALA A 160 -10.42 7.82 23.31
CA ALA A 160 -11.17 7.01 24.29
C ALA A 160 -10.83 7.35 25.75
N GLY A 161 -9.82 8.20 25.99
CA GLY A 161 -9.37 8.55 27.36
C GLY A 161 -8.83 7.37 28.15
N LEU A 162 -8.12 6.45 27.47
CA LEU A 162 -7.60 5.21 28.07
C LEU A 162 -6.51 5.49 29.09
N LYS A 163 -6.45 4.63 30.11
CA LYS A 163 -5.50 4.67 31.22
C LYS A 163 -4.94 3.29 31.53
N ALA A 164 -3.85 3.24 32.27
CA ALA A 164 -3.28 1.99 32.75
C ALA A 164 -4.34 1.11 33.43
N GLY A 165 -4.40 -0.16 33.01
CA GLY A 165 -5.37 -1.14 33.49
C GLY A 165 -6.68 -1.23 32.69
N ASP A 166 -7.02 -0.24 31.85
CA ASP A 166 -8.13 -0.36 30.91
C ASP A 166 -7.87 -1.50 29.91
N ARG A 167 -8.94 -2.05 29.33
CA ARG A 167 -8.89 -3.16 28.38
C ARG A 167 -9.26 -2.69 26.99
N VAL A 168 -8.48 -3.13 25.98
CA VAL A 168 -8.77 -2.93 24.55
C VAL A 168 -8.66 -4.25 23.81
N LEU A 169 -9.42 -4.38 22.71
CA LEU A 169 -9.28 -5.46 21.75
C LEU A 169 -8.54 -4.96 20.52
N VAL A 170 -7.49 -5.66 20.10
CA VAL A 170 -6.88 -5.49 18.77
C VAL A 170 -7.19 -6.71 17.93
N TRP A 171 -7.81 -6.49 16.76
CA TRP A 171 -8.19 -7.52 15.80
C TRP A 171 -7.41 -7.34 14.50
N GLY A 172 -6.48 -8.26 14.21
CA GLY A 172 -5.50 -8.03 13.16
C GLY A 172 -4.70 -9.26 12.73
N LEU A 173 -3.53 -9.00 12.12
CA LEU A 173 -2.65 -9.94 11.41
C LEU A 173 -1.23 -9.99 12.01
N LEU A 174 -1.07 -10.01 13.32
CA LEU A 174 0.25 -9.94 13.98
C LEU A 174 1.23 -11.03 13.51
N SER A 175 0.74 -12.20 13.13
CA SER A 175 1.58 -13.30 12.66
C SER A 175 2.26 -13.06 11.30
N GLN A 176 1.80 -12.08 10.53
CA GLN A 176 2.39 -11.78 9.22
C GLN A 176 3.59 -10.85 9.37
N PRO A 177 4.78 -11.21 8.84
CA PRO A 177 6.02 -10.47 9.08
C PRO A 177 5.98 -8.99 8.71
N THR A 178 5.29 -8.65 7.62
CA THR A 178 5.21 -7.27 7.12
C THR A 178 3.88 -6.60 7.48
N ARG A 179 2.74 -7.18 7.08
CA ARG A 179 1.41 -6.63 7.37
C ARG A 179 1.13 -6.54 8.87
N GLY A 180 1.68 -7.47 9.66
CA GLY A 180 1.54 -7.50 11.12
C GLY A 180 2.20 -6.32 11.84
N LEU A 181 3.08 -5.56 11.19
CA LEU A 181 3.72 -4.39 11.80
C LEU A 181 2.72 -3.33 12.26
N ARG A 182 1.60 -3.13 11.53
CA ARG A 182 0.52 -2.22 11.97
C ARG A 182 -0.12 -2.66 13.27
N THR A 183 -0.46 -3.95 13.34
CA THR A 183 -1.03 -4.55 14.56
C THR A 183 -0.05 -4.39 15.73
N LYS A 184 1.25 -4.67 15.48
CA LYS A 184 2.29 -4.52 16.50
C LYS A 184 2.42 -3.07 16.99
N GLY A 185 2.47 -2.10 16.07
CA GLY A 185 2.56 -0.68 16.44
C GLY A 185 1.40 -0.25 17.34
N ALA A 186 0.16 -0.65 17.00
CA ALA A 186 -1.01 -0.35 17.82
C ALA A 186 -0.94 -1.01 19.21
N ILE A 187 -0.52 -2.28 19.28
CA ILE A 187 -0.34 -2.99 20.56
C ILE A 187 0.72 -2.29 21.40
N ASP A 188 1.89 -1.98 20.84
CA ASP A 188 2.99 -1.35 21.57
C ASP A 188 2.56 0.01 22.18
N ALA A 189 1.81 0.83 21.43
CA ALA A 189 1.29 2.10 21.95
C ALA A 189 0.37 1.92 23.18
N PHE A 190 -0.47 0.89 23.20
CA PHE A 190 -1.33 0.60 24.36
C PHE A 190 -0.53 0.06 25.54
N GLU A 191 0.38 -0.86 25.28
CA GLU A 191 1.20 -1.50 26.34
C GLU A 191 2.14 -0.50 27.02
N GLU A 192 2.66 0.48 26.28
CA GLU A 192 3.55 1.52 26.80
C GLU A 192 2.92 2.32 27.96
N ILE A 193 1.61 2.55 27.92
CA ILE A 193 0.89 3.23 28.99
C ILE A 193 0.19 2.28 29.99
N GLY A 194 0.44 0.97 29.86
CA GLY A 194 -0.12 -0.06 30.73
C GLY A 194 -1.59 -0.42 30.49
N VAL A 195 -2.12 -0.17 29.30
CA VAL A 195 -3.42 -0.69 28.86
C VAL A 195 -3.30 -2.19 28.60
N LYS A 196 -4.30 -2.96 29.00
CA LYS A 196 -4.37 -4.41 28.75
C LYS A 196 -4.87 -4.65 27.34
N VAL A 197 -4.04 -5.28 26.52
CA VAL A 197 -4.40 -5.62 25.13
C VAL A 197 -4.83 -7.07 25.07
N ASP A 198 -6.07 -7.31 24.69
CA ASP A 198 -6.52 -8.60 24.19
C ASP A 198 -6.36 -8.60 22.66
N TYR A 199 -5.75 -9.63 22.14
CA TYR A 199 -5.46 -9.75 20.71
C TYR A 199 -6.19 -10.93 20.10
N VAL A 200 -6.82 -10.70 18.93
CA VAL A 200 -7.44 -11.74 18.11
C VAL A 200 -6.82 -11.73 16.72
N GLU A 201 -6.15 -12.84 16.37
CA GLU A 201 -5.64 -13.07 15.01
C GLU A 201 -6.79 -13.39 14.06
N ILE A 202 -6.80 -12.84 12.85
CA ILE A 202 -7.74 -13.21 11.82
C ILE A 202 -7.27 -14.45 11.05
N SER A 203 -8.22 -15.31 10.68
CA SER A 203 -7.93 -16.44 9.78
C SER A 203 -7.83 -15.97 8.33
N ALA A 204 -7.29 -16.83 7.45
CA ALA A 204 -7.23 -16.56 6.02
C ALA A 204 -8.63 -16.37 5.37
N GLU A 205 -9.67 -16.98 5.94
CA GLU A 205 -11.05 -16.81 5.51
C GLU A 205 -11.56 -15.43 5.89
N VAL A 206 -11.28 -14.96 7.11
CA VAL A 206 -11.65 -13.63 7.61
C VAL A 206 -10.91 -12.52 6.86
N ASP A 207 -9.63 -12.73 6.49
CA ASP A 207 -8.87 -11.78 5.67
C ASP A 207 -9.52 -11.58 4.28
N LYS A 208 -10.15 -12.64 3.73
CA LYS A 208 -10.90 -12.56 2.47
C LYS A 208 -12.29 -11.98 2.64
N ASP A 209 -12.97 -12.33 3.72
CA ASP A 209 -14.35 -11.91 4.04
C ASP A 209 -14.49 -11.66 5.55
N ALA A 210 -14.37 -10.39 5.94
CA ALA A 210 -14.43 -9.98 7.34
C ALA A 210 -15.74 -10.35 8.05
N SER A 211 -16.84 -10.59 7.30
CA SER A 211 -18.11 -11.00 7.87
C SER A 211 -18.03 -12.36 8.58
N MET A 212 -17.11 -13.21 8.17
CA MET A 212 -16.86 -14.52 8.80
C MET A 212 -16.34 -14.43 10.24
N GLY A 213 -15.73 -13.29 10.60
CA GLY A 213 -15.17 -13.06 11.93
C GLY A 213 -16.12 -12.34 12.91
N ILE A 214 -17.27 -11.84 12.45
CA ILE A 214 -18.20 -11.04 13.27
C ILE A 214 -18.60 -11.77 14.55
N SER A 215 -18.95 -13.04 14.47
CA SER A 215 -19.38 -13.84 15.64
C SER A 215 -18.29 -13.98 16.70
N VAL A 216 -17.03 -14.00 16.32
CA VAL A 216 -15.89 -14.07 17.24
C VAL A 216 -15.81 -12.77 18.05
N ILE A 217 -15.93 -11.63 17.40
CA ILE A 217 -15.87 -10.32 18.06
C ILE A 217 -17.10 -10.09 18.93
N VAL A 218 -18.29 -10.46 18.46
CA VAL A 218 -19.54 -10.41 19.27
C VAL A 218 -19.38 -11.22 20.55
N SER A 219 -18.89 -12.46 20.46
CA SER A 219 -18.68 -13.33 21.64
C SER A 219 -17.65 -12.73 22.60
N TYR A 220 -16.57 -12.16 22.06
CA TYR A 220 -15.55 -11.49 22.87
C TYR A 220 -16.15 -10.30 23.64
N LEU A 221 -16.88 -9.40 22.97
CA LEU A 221 -17.47 -8.21 23.59
C LEU A 221 -18.50 -8.54 24.67
N GLN A 222 -19.32 -9.56 24.43
CA GLN A 222 -20.29 -10.05 25.41
C GLN A 222 -19.60 -10.65 26.67
N ALA A 223 -18.44 -11.29 26.48
CA ALA A 223 -17.66 -11.86 27.58
C ALA A 223 -16.82 -10.81 28.34
N ASN A 224 -16.50 -9.67 27.71
CA ASN A 224 -15.64 -8.63 28.25
C ASN A 224 -16.32 -7.24 28.19
N PRO A 225 -17.38 -7.01 29.01
CA PRO A 225 -18.14 -5.75 28.99
C PRO A 225 -17.31 -4.54 29.50
N ASP A 226 -16.13 -4.77 30.05
CA ASP A 226 -15.14 -3.77 30.46
C ASP A 226 -14.20 -3.32 29.31
N CYS A 227 -14.34 -3.88 28.11
CA CYS A 227 -13.57 -3.47 26.94
C CYS A 227 -13.93 -2.02 26.55
N LYS A 228 -12.90 -1.15 26.48
CA LYS A 228 -13.08 0.29 26.21
C LYS A 228 -12.96 0.65 24.76
N ALA A 229 -12.17 -0.10 23.99
CA ALA A 229 -11.95 0.17 22.57
C ALA A 229 -11.72 -1.11 21.78
N VAL A 230 -12.11 -1.09 20.51
CA VAL A 230 -11.76 -2.10 19.50
C VAL A 230 -10.97 -1.44 18.39
N VAL A 231 -9.79 -1.97 18.09
CA VAL A 231 -8.92 -1.51 17.01
C VAL A 231 -8.79 -2.60 15.95
N THR A 232 -9.05 -2.24 14.71
CA THR A 232 -8.92 -3.15 13.54
C THR A 232 -7.77 -2.70 12.66
N ASP A 233 -7.00 -3.65 12.13
CA ASP A 233 -5.75 -3.35 11.43
C ASP A 233 -5.89 -3.08 9.92
N HIS A 234 -7.09 -3.26 9.33
CA HIS A 234 -7.34 -2.94 7.92
C HIS A 234 -8.84 -2.76 7.58
N GLY A 235 -9.10 -2.15 6.43
CA GLY A 235 -10.41 -1.63 6.04
C GLY A 235 -11.54 -2.64 5.98
N ASN A 236 -11.28 -3.89 5.61
CA ASN A 236 -12.33 -4.91 5.59
C ASN A 236 -12.88 -5.15 6.99
N LEU A 237 -12.01 -5.23 8.01
CA LEU A 237 -12.42 -5.39 9.41
C LEU A 237 -13.12 -4.13 9.92
N THR A 238 -12.54 -2.95 9.65
CA THR A 238 -13.11 -1.66 10.05
C THR A 238 -14.55 -1.49 9.53
N SER A 239 -14.82 -1.93 8.31
CA SER A 239 -16.14 -1.82 7.69
C SER A 239 -17.23 -2.62 8.39
N THR A 240 -16.87 -3.59 9.25
CA THR A 240 -17.80 -4.45 10.00
C THR A 240 -18.07 -3.94 11.43
N GLN A 241 -17.39 -2.88 11.90
CA GLN A 241 -17.48 -2.39 13.28
C GLN A 241 -18.92 -2.17 13.73
N ARG A 242 -19.70 -1.40 13.00
CA ARG A 242 -21.11 -1.17 13.31
C ARG A 242 -21.88 -2.49 13.47
N THR A 243 -21.66 -3.43 12.55
CA THR A 243 -22.41 -4.70 12.52
C THR A 243 -22.16 -5.54 13.77
N TYR A 244 -20.90 -5.68 14.20
CA TYR A 244 -20.60 -6.48 15.38
C TYR A 244 -20.90 -5.73 16.69
N PHE A 245 -20.81 -4.40 16.73
CA PHE A 245 -21.25 -3.63 17.90
C PHE A 245 -22.77 -3.76 18.12
N GLU A 246 -23.58 -3.54 17.07
CA GLU A 246 -25.03 -3.73 17.13
C GLU A 246 -25.41 -5.16 17.53
N ALA A 247 -24.73 -6.17 16.96
CA ALA A 247 -24.96 -7.58 17.29
C ALA A 247 -24.54 -7.95 18.72
N ALA A 248 -23.56 -7.25 19.29
CA ALA A 248 -23.16 -7.41 20.70
C ALA A 248 -24.12 -6.66 21.68
N GLY A 249 -25.08 -5.89 21.16
CA GLY A 249 -26.02 -5.11 21.94
C GLY A 249 -25.49 -3.73 22.35
N LEU A 250 -24.43 -3.24 21.70
CA LEU A 250 -23.84 -1.94 21.93
C LEU A 250 -24.44 -0.90 20.98
N GLY A 251 -24.75 0.27 21.51
CA GLY A 251 -25.22 1.43 20.76
C GLY A 251 -24.07 2.35 20.31
N PRO A 252 -24.41 3.46 19.64
CA PRO A 252 -23.46 4.51 19.32
C PRO A 252 -22.75 5.04 20.57
N ASP A 253 -21.46 5.30 20.48
CA ASP A 253 -20.59 5.86 21.52
C ASP A 253 -20.47 4.99 22.82
N ASP A 254 -21.00 3.74 22.84
CA ASP A 254 -20.86 2.83 23.99
C ASP A 254 -19.44 2.27 24.12
N ILE A 255 -18.72 2.10 23.03
CA ILE A 255 -17.34 1.60 22.94
C ILE A 255 -16.60 2.34 21.84
N TYR A 256 -15.33 2.67 22.06
CA TYR A 256 -14.52 3.39 21.06
C TYR A 256 -14.10 2.46 19.92
N GLY A 257 -14.54 2.76 18.70
CA GLY A 257 -14.18 2.04 17.50
C GLY A 257 -13.07 2.74 16.72
N ALA A 258 -11.92 2.07 16.50
CA ALA A 258 -10.85 2.62 15.67
C ALA A 258 -10.36 1.61 14.63
N GLY A 259 -9.75 2.09 13.54
CA GLY A 259 -9.25 1.20 12.50
C GLY A 259 -8.59 1.91 11.32
N PHE A 260 -8.44 1.18 10.23
CA PHE A 260 -7.84 1.68 8.99
C PHE A 260 -8.87 1.75 7.88
N ASP A 261 -8.61 2.63 6.93
CA ASP A 261 -9.28 2.78 5.65
C ASP A 261 -10.74 3.24 5.70
N LEU A 262 -11.13 3.88 4.63
CA LEU A 262 -12.50 4.31 4.41
C LEU A 262 -13.22 3.38 3.42
N SER A 263 -14.51 3.27 3.61
CA SER A 263 -15.46 2.64 2.71
C SER A 263 -16.83 3.30 2.92
N PRO A 264 -17.79 3.12 2.02
CA PRO A 264 -19.15 3.60 2.28
C PRO A 264 -19.75 3.08 3.60
N ALA A 265 -19.40 1.85 4.02
CA ALA A 265 -19.83 1.28 5.29
C ALA A 265 -19.14 1.98 6.48
N THR A 266 -17.83 2.18 6.41
CA THR A 266 -17.04 2.90 7.43
C THR A 266 -17.49 4.34 7.59
N VAL A 267 -17.76 5.05 6.48
CA VAL A 267 -18.32 6.42 6.50
C VAL A 267 -19.65 6.47 7.25
N LYS A 268 -20.57 5.52 6.97
CA LYS A 268 -21.84 5.42 7.68
C LYS A 268 -21.63 5.10 9.17
N SER A 269 -20.67 4.25 9.50
CA SER A 269 -20.31 3.88 10.86
C SER A 269 -19.81 5.09 11.65
N ILE A 270 -18.91 5.90 11.08
CA ILE A 270 -18.41 7.14 11.68
C ILE A 270 -19.55 8.14 11.91
N LYS A 271 -20.36 8.40 10.88
CA LYS A 271 -21.49 9.34 10.98
C LYS A 271 -22.55 8.94 12.01
N SER A 272 -22.68 7.66 12.29
CA SER A 272 -23.64 7.11 13.26
C SER A 272 -23.04 6.82 14.64
N GLY A 273 -21.74 7.12 14.90
CA GLY A 273 -21.09 6.98 16.20
C GLY A 273 -20.69 5.56 16.59
N TYR A 274 -20.57 4.64 15.63
CA TYR A 274 -20.05 3.28 15.87
C TYR A 274 -18.56 3.13 15.56
N THR A 275 -17.99 4.06 14.81
CA THR A 275 -16.55 4.16 14.56
C THR A 275 -16.13 5.59 14.87
N ASP A 276 -15.14 5.76 15.74
CA ASP A 276 -14.72 7.08 16.20
C ASP A 276 -13.54 7.61 15.39
N LEU A 277 -12.62 6.71 15.00
CA LEU A 277 -11.37 7.09 14.40
C LEU A 277 -10.92 6.10 13.33
N VAL A 278 -10.47 6.63 12.21
CA VAL A 278 -9.86 5.84 11.14
C VAL A 278 -8.56 6.50 10.68
N LEU A 279 -7.50 5.72 10.55
CA LEU A 279 -6.31 6.14 9.81
C LEU A 279 -6.52 5.78 8.34
N ASP A 280 -6.61 6.80 7.49
CA ASP A 280 -6.73 6.64 6.05
C ASP A 280 -5.35 6.61 5.41
N GLN A 281 -4.96 5.44 4.89
CA GLN A 281 -3.68 5.26 4.22
C GLN A 281 -3.67 5.72 2.76
N GLN A 282 -4.72 6.37 2.29
CA GLN A 282 -4.84 6.98 0.97
C GLN A 282 -4.57 6.00 -0.19
N PRO A 283 -5.31 4.89 -0.28
CA PRO A 283 -5.03 3.82 -1.24
C PRO A 283 -5.08 4.25 -2.71
N PHE A 284 -5.82 5.31 -3.05
CA PHE A 284 -5.80 5.90 -4.39
C PHE A 284 -4.38 6.35 -4.80
N LEU A 285 -3.63 6.98 -3.89
CA LEU A 285 -2.25 7.40 -4.16
C LEU A 285 -1.32 6.19 -4.34
N GLN A 286 -1.58 5.08 -3.64
CA GLN A 286 -0.84 3.83 -3.80
C GLN A 286 -1.07 3.16 -5.17
N GLY A 287 -2.13 3.55 -5.87
CA GLY A 287 -2.36 3.18 -7.26
C GLY A 287 -1.76 4.19 -8.24
N PHE A 288 -2.00 5.47 -7.99
CA PHE A 288 -1.65 6.55 -8.90
C PHE A 288 -0.13 6.78 -9.01
N LEU A 289 0.54 6.91 -7.88
CA LEU A 289 1.94 7.33 -7.85
C LEU A 289 2.94 6.28 -8.39
N PRO A 290 2.79 4.97 -8.17
CA PRO A 290 3.69 3.99 -8.78
C PRO A 290 3.70 4.03 -10.30
N ILE A 291 2.55 4.23 -10.94
CA ILE A 291 2.47 4.40 -12.41
C ILE A 291 3.25 5.65 -12.85
N MET A 292 3.05 6.77 -12.13
CA MET A 292 3.77 8.02 -12.41
C MET A 292 5.27 7.87 -12.17
N GLN A 293 5.70 7.20 -11.11
CA GLN A 293 7.13 6.94 -10.83
C GLN A 293 7.79 6.15 -11.96
N ILE A 294 7.19 5.01 -12.34
CA ILE A 294 7.72 4.16 -13.42
C ILE A 294 7.83 4.96 -14.71
N TYR A 295 6.77 5.72 -15.06
CA TYR A 295 6.78 6.59 -16.24
C TYR A 295 7.93 7.62 -16.18
N LEU A 296 8.08 8.32 -15.07
CA LEU A 296 9.11 9.36 -14.91
C LEU A 296 10.53 8.76 -14.91
N THR A 297 10.71 7.61 -14.29
CA THR A 297 11.99 6.89 -14.32
C THR A 297 12.34 6.45 -15.75
N LYS A 298 11.37 5.88 -16.48
CA LYS A 298 11.60 5.43 -17.86
C LYS A 298 11.95 6.59 -18.79
N MET A 299 11.25 7.73 -18.65
CA MET A 299 11.41 8.88 -19.55
C MET A 299 12.62 9.75 -19.21
N TYR A 300 12.96 9.89 -17.93
CA TYR A 300 13.91 10.91 -17.46
C TYR A 300 15.03 10.35 -16.58
N GLY A 301 15.05 9.04 -16.29
CA GLY A 301 16.07 8.42 -15.47
C GLY A 301 16.02 8.81 -13.98
N PHE A 302 14.84 9.19 -13.46
CA PHE A 302 14.71 9.47 -12.03
C PHE A 302 14.88 8.19 -11.20
N SER A 303 15.51 8.34 -10.02
CA SER A 303 15.56 7.30 -9.01
C SER A 303 14.17 7.05 -8.41
N GLY A 304 14.00 5.88 -7.79
CA GLY A 304 12.80 5.57 -7.02
C GLY A 304 12.61 6.54 -5.84
N LEU A 305 11.34 6.83 -5.54
CA LEU A 305 10.95 7.67 -4.42
C LEU A 305 10.28 6.82 -3.35
N HIS A 306 10.57 7.12 -2.09
CA HIS A 306 9.84 6.59 -0.94
C HIS A 306 8.76 7.60 -0.52
N ILE A 307 7.49 7.23 -0.65
CA ILE A 307 6.35 8.13 -0.40
C ILE A 307 5.46 7.51 0.65
N ASP A 308 5.47 8.09 1.85
CA ASP A 308 4.52 7.74 2.91
C ASP A 308 3.14 8.35 2.63
N THR A 309 2.11 7.50 2.56
CA THR A 309 0.71 7.89 2.38
C THR A 309 -0.12 7.77 3.66
N GLY A 310 0.48 7.36 4.76
CA GLY A 310 -0.18 6.99 6.01
C GLY A 310 -0.34 8.13 7.00
N GLY A 311 -0.96 9.27 6.65
CA GLY A 311 -0.99 10.42 7.56
C GLY A 311 -2.38 10.96 7.94
N GLY A 312 -3.46 10.44 7.38
CA GLY A 312 -4.79 11.02 7.55
C GLY A 312 -5.60 10.39 8.69
N LEU A 313 -5.79 11.09 9.83
CA LEU A 313 -6.76 10.70 10.86
C LEU A 313 -8.14 11.27 10.51
N ILE A 314 -9.11 10.39 10.37
CA ILE A 314 -10.50 10.71 10.02
C ILE A 314 -11.41 10.34 11.19
N SER A 315 -12.22 11.30 11.61
CA SER A 315 -13.20 11.17 12.67
C SER A 315 -14.51 11.88 12.29
N LYS A 316 -15.44 11.95 13.20
CA LYS A 316 -16.69 12.70 13.03
C LYS A 316 -16.45 14.19 12.68
N ASP A 317 -15.32 14.74 13.11
CA ASP A 317 -15.00 16.16 12.92
C ASP A 317 -14.68 16.53 11.46
N ASN A 318 -14.17 15.58 10.66
CA ASN A 318 -13.72 15.85 9.29
C ASN A 318 -14.34 14.90 8.23
N ILE A 319 -15.13 13.92 8.63
CA ILE A 319 -15.71 12.92 7.71
C ILE A 319 -16.57 13.54 6.60
N ASP A 320 -17.24 14.64 6.86
CA ASP A 320 -18.13 15.27 5.86
C ASP A 320 -17.38 15.82 4.65
N LEU A 321 -16.10 16.19 4.81
CA LEU A 321 -15.22 16.60 3.71
C LEU A 321 -14.78 15.41 2.86
N ILE A 322 -14.65 14.23 3.48
CA ILE A 322 -14.03 13.04 2.88
C ILE A 322 -15.09 12.08 2.32
N ALA A 323 -16.27 11.99 2.96
CA ALA A 323 -17.31 11.04 2.59
C ALA A 323 -17.69 11.04 1.10
N PRO A 324 -17.85 12.19 0.41
CA PRO A 324 -18.15 12.20 -1.02
C PRO A 324 -17.05 11.59 -1.90
N LEU A 325 -15.80 11.58 -1.40
CA LEU A 325 -14.64 10.98 -2.09
C LEU A 325 -14.59 9.47 -1.85
N ALA A 326 -14.93 9.01 -0.65
CA ALA A 326 -15.04 7.59 -0.32
C ALA A 326 -16.16 6.91 -1.15
N GLU A 327 -17.29 7.58 -1.34
CA GLU A 327 -18.39 7.10 -2.21
C GLU A 327 -17.97 6.97 -3.69
N LYS A 328 -17.00 7.77 -4.13
CA LYS A 328 -16.44 7.73 -5.50
C LYS A 328 -15.27 6.76 -5.65
N GLY A 329 -14.85 6.06 -4.59
CA GLY A 329 -13.69 5.20 -4.60
C GLY A 329 -12.37 5.95 -4.81
N ILE A 330 -12.25 7.16 -4.25
CA ILE A 330 -11.04 7.99 -4.23
C ILE A 330 -10.37 7.96 -2.85
N ARG A 331 -11.17 7.59 -1.83
CA ARG A 331 -10.65 7.48 -0.46
C ARG A 331 -11.09 6.17 0.14
#